data_d0eeb990d70429c47797631a42486650
#
_entry.id   d0eeb990d70429c47797631a42486650
#
_cell.length_a   1.000
_cell.length_b   1.000
_cell.length_c   1.000
_cell.angle_alpha   90.00
_cell.angle_beta   90.00
_cell.angle_gamma   90.00
#
_symmetry.space_group_name_H-M   'P 1'
#
loop_
_entity.id
_entity.type
_entity.pdbx_description
1 polymer ?
#
loop_
_entity_poly.entity_id
_entity_poly.type
_entity_poly.pdbx_seq_one_letter_code
_entity_poly.pdbx_strand_id
1 'polypeptide(L)'
;MTAQLQTSGNAKTVLVTGGAGYIGSHTVVELIENGYECVVVDNLSNSSYDSVARLEILTKHHIPFHKVDLCDREGLEKVFKEHEIDSVIHFAGLKAVGESTQIPLRYYHNNILGTLVLLELMQQYKVSKFVFSSSATVYGDATRFPDMIPIPEECPLGPTNPYGNTKYAIEKILNDLYNSDKASWKFSILRYFNPIGAHPSGLIGEDPLGIPNNLLPYMAQVAVGRREKLYIFGDDYDSRDGTPIRDYIHVVDLAKGHIAALKYLDAYNQKEGLCREWNLGSGKGSTVFEVYRAFCKASGIDLPYEVTGRRAGDVLNLTA
;
A
#
# COMPACT_ATOMS: atom_id res chain seq x y z
N MET A 1 24.89 -10.46 -32.54
CA MET A 1 24.91 -11.61 -31.62
C MET A 1 24.29 -11.17 -30.30
N THR A 2 23.01 -11.35 -30.15
CA THR A 2 22.25 -11.05 -28.94
C THR A 2 22.35 -12.27 -28.04
N ALA A 3 23.00 -12.11 -26.90
CA ALA A 3 23.05 -13.13 -25.87
C ALA A 3 21.65 -13.32 -25.28
N GLN A 4 20.99 -14.42 -25.61
CA GLN A 4 19.84 -14.94 -24.88
C GLN A 4 20.34 -15.42 -23.51
N LEU A 5 20.00 -14.66 -22.47
CA LEU A 5 20.09 -15.15 -21.10
C LEU A 5 19.02 -16.25 -20.92
N GLN A 6 19.43 -17.49 -21.06
CA GLN A 6 18.66 -18.64 -20.61
C GLN A 6 18.67 -18.64 -19.06
N THR A 7 17.61 -18.16 -18.45
CA THR A 7 17.31 -18.46 -17.04
C THR A 7 16.47 -19.74 -17.00
N SER A 8 17.11 -20.88 -16.86
CA SER A 8 16.45 -22.16 -16.62
C SER A 8 16.15 -22.34 -15.13
N GLY A 9 15.24 -21.56 -14.61
CA GLY A 9 14.53 -21.77 -13.37
C GLY A 9 13.10 -21.32 -13.60
N ASN A 10 12.10 -22.12 -13.20
CA ASN A 10 10.70 -21.68 -13.28
C ASN A 10 10.59 -20.33 -12.57
N ALA A 11 10.05 -19.31 -13.26
CA ALA A 11 9.81 -18.00 -12.67
C ALA A 11 8.88 -18.17 -11.46
N LYS A 12 9.18 -17.48 -10.35
CA LYS A 12 8.36 -17.54 -9.13
C LYS A 12 7.07 -16.79 -9.35
N THR A 13 5.95 -17.40 -8.98
CA THR A 13 4.62 -16.78 -9.10
C THR A 13 4.24 -16.07 -7.81
N VAL A 14 3.92 -14.79 -7.91
CA VAL A 14 3.49 -13.93 -6.81
C VAL A 14 1.99 -13.70 -6.92
N LEU A 15 1.24 -14.06 -5.89
CA LEU A 15 -0.15 -13.65 -5.75
C LEU A 15 -0.20 -12.21 -5.25
N VAL A 16 -0.81 -11.31 -6.03
CA VAL A 16 -0.98 -9.90 -5.68
C VAL A 16 -2.45 -9.63 -5.39
N THR A 17 -2.80 -9.51 -4.12
CA THR A 17 -4.16 -9.13 -3.73
C THR A 17 -4.33 -7.61 -3.77
N GLY A 18 -5.44 -7.12 -4.30
CA GLY A 18 -5.60 -5.68 -4.56
C GLY A 18 -4.72 -5.19 -5.73
N GLY A 19 -4.33 -6.10 -6.62
CA GLY A 19 -3.39 -5.81 -7.71
C GLY A 19 -3.95 -4.92 -8.83
N ALA A 20 -5.26 -4.73 -8.92
CA ALA A 20 -5.89 -3.76 -9.81
C ALA A 20 -5.94 -2.34 -9.24
N GLY A 21 -5.60 -2.16 -7.95
CA GLY A 21 -5.56 -0.87 -7.28
C GLY A 21 -4.30 -0.06 -7.60
N TYR A 22 -4.21 1.14 -7.02
CA TYR A 22 -3.14 2.11 -7.26
C TYR A 22 -1.74 1.53 -7.03
N ILE A 23 -1.42 1.14 -5.79
CA ILE A 23 -0.08 0.62 -5.44
C ILE A 23 0.13 -0.77 -6.04
N GLY A 24 -0.92 -1.62 -6.02
CA GLY A 24 -0.86 -2.98 -6.55
C GLY A 24 -0.51 -3.01 -8.04
N SER A 25 -1.13 -2.18 -8.86
CA SER A 25 -0.85 -2.13 -10.31
C SER A 25 0.59 -1.71 -10.61
N HIS A 26 1.12 -0.69 -9.92
CA HIS A 26 2.52 -0.30 -10.07
C HIS A 26 3.48 -1.40 -9.63
N THR A 27 3.14 -2.14 -8.55
CA THR A 27 3.95 -3.26 -8.08
C THR A 27 3.93 -4.45 -9.04
N VAL A 28 2.80 -4.72 -9.71
CA VAL A 28 2.73 -5.75 -10.75
C VAL A 28 3.68 -5.45 -11.92
N VAL A 29 3.77 -4.19 -12.36
CA VAL A 29 4.75 -3.80 -13.40
C VAL A 29 6.17 -4.12 -12.93
N GLU A 30 6.55 -3.66 -11.74
CA GLU A 30 7.88 -3.89 -11.18
C GLU A 30 8.18 -5.39 -10.98
N LEU A 31 7.20 -6.21 -10.57
CA LEU A 31 7.37 -7.65 -10.43
C LEU A 31 7.73 -8.30 -11.77
N ILE A 32 6.97 -8.02 -12.81
CA ILE A 32 7.20 -8.60 -14.14
C ILE A 32 8.54 -8.13 -14.72
N GLU A 33 8.89 -6.85 -14.58
CA GLU A 33 10.18 -6.32 -15.00
C GLU A 33 11.37 -6.95 -14.25
N ASN A 34 11.12 -7.47 -13.03
CA ASN A 34 12.12 -8.20 -12.24
C ASN A 34 12.06 -9.73 -12.41
N GLY A 35 11.30 -10.24 -13.38
CA GLY A 35 11.28 -11.66 -13.77
C GLY A 35 10.38 -12.56 -12.92
N TYR A 36 9.42 -11.98 -12.18
CA TYR A 36 8.37 -12.73 -11.49
C TYR A 36 7.15 -12.91 -12.41
N GLU A 37 6.44 -14.01 -12.22
CA GLU A 37 5.08 -14.17 -12.71
C GLU A 37 4.10 -13.63 -11.68
N CYS A 38 2.95 -13.08 -12.12
CA CYS A 38 1.95 -12.51 -11.23
C CYS A 38 0.58 -13.12 -11.48
N VAL A 39 -0.14 -13.38 -10.39
CA VAL A 39 -1.58 -13.64 -10.39
C VAL A 39 -2.25 -12.53 -9.60
N VAL A 40 -3.20 -11.84 -10.17
CA VAL A 40 -3.90 -10.72 -9.53
C VAL A 40 -5.26 -11.15 -9.03
N VAL A 41 -5.53 -10.86 -7.76
CA VAL A 41 -6.86 -10.99 -7.14
C VAL A 41 -7.34 -9.63 -6.68
N ASP A 42 -8.54 -9.24 -7.10
CA ASP A 42 -9.18 -7.99 -6.72
C ASP A 42 -10.71 -8.14 -6.80
N ASN A 43 -11.46 -7.54 -5.88
CA ASN A 43 -12.92 -7.57 -5.94
C ASN A 43 -13.50 -6.39 -6.74
N LEU A 44 -12.64 -5.47 -7.21
CA LEU A 44 -12.98 -4.27 -7.96
C LEU A 44 -13.91 -3.30 -7.21
N SER A 45 -13.89 -3.32 -5.88
CA SER A 45 -14.72 -2.42 -5.07
C SER A 45 -14.25 -0.96 -5.13
N ASN A 46 -12.96 -0.72 -5.38
CA ASN A 46 -12.36 0.62 -5.55
C ASN A 46 -11.29 0.64 -6.63
N SER A 47 -11.43 -0.19 -7.65
CA SER A 47 -10.52 -0.34 -8.79
C SER A 47 -11.31 -0.71 -10.04
N SER A 48 -10.63 -0.82 -11.19
CA SER A 48 -11.24 -1.20 -12.45
C SER A 48 -10.43 -2.30 -13.13
N TYR A 49 -11.10 -3.18 -13.86
CA TYR A 49 -10.45 -4.16 -14.73
C TYR A 49 -9.57 -3.48 -15.82
N ASP A 50 -9.90 -2.25 -16.20
CA ASP A 50 -9.07 -1.47 -17.14
C ASP A 50 -7.63 -1.33 -16.67
N SER A 51 -7.41 -1.30 -15.36
CA SER A 51 -6.07 -1.30 -14.78
C SER A 51 -5.30 -2.56 -15.20
N VAL A 52 -5.92 -3.75 -15.11
CA VAL A 52 -5.28 -5.01 -15.51
C VAL A 52 -4.99 -5.04 -17.02
N ALA A 53 -5.94 -4.60 -17.85
CA ALA A 53 -5.72 -4.51 -19.30
C ALA A 53 -4.55 -3.58 -19.66
N ARG A 54 -4.41 -2.46 -18.93
CA ARG A 54 -3.28 -1.54 -19.09
C ARG A 54 -1.95 -2.12 -18.62
N LEU A 55 -1.97 -2.95 -17.56
CA LEU A 55 -0.80 -3.71 -17.13
C LEU A 55 -0.30 -4.65 -18.21
N GLU A 56 -1.18 -5.38 -18.90
CA GLU A 56 -0.81 -6.25 -20.02
C GLU A 56 -0.22 -5.47 -21.21
N ILE A 57 -0.74 -4.26 -21.49
CA ILE A 57 -0.17 -3.36 -22.50
C ILE A 57 1.25 -2.91 -22.09
N LEU A 58 1.44 -2.53 -20.84
CA LEU A 58 2.72 -2.02 -20.33
C LEU A 58 3.79 -3.10 -20.29
N THR A 59 3.43 -4.26 -19.77
CA THR A 59 4.39 -5.35 -19.50
C THR A 59 4.56 -6.28 -20.69
N LYS A 60 3.61 -6.28 -21.64
CA LYS A 60 3.52 -7.24 -22.76
C LYS A 60 3.43 -8.69 -22.28
N HIS A 61 2.89 -8.90 -21.07
CA HIS A 61 2.66 -10.20 -20.48
C HIS A 61 1.18 -10.35 -20.18
N HIS A 62 0.66 -11.58 -20.33
CA HIS A 62 -0.66 -11.92 -19.84
C HIS A 62 -0.64 -12.04 -18.32
N ILE A 63 -1.60 -11.40 -17.65
CA ILE A 63 -1.72 -11.38 -16.19
C ILE A 63 -3.01 -12.09 -15.80
N PRO A 64 -2.93 -13.33 -15.27
CA PRO A 64 -4.10 -13.99 -14.74
C PRO A 64 -4.80 -13.13 -13.69
N PHE A 65 -6.08 -12.86 -13.91
CA PHE A 65 -6.90 -12.02 -13.04
C PHE A 65 -8.11 -12.79 -12.53
N HIS A 66 -8.31 -12.75 -11.22
CA HIS A 66 -9.47 -13.34 -10.55
C HIS A 66 -10.26 -12.26 -9.81
N LYS A 67 -11.51 -12.06 -10.21
CA LYS A 67 -12.42 -11.17 -9.48
C LYS A 67 -12.97 -11.92 -8.28
N VAL A 68 -12.28 -11.80 -7.14
CA VAL A 68 -12.60 -12.49 -5.90
C VAL A 68 -12.49 -11.52 -4.72
N ASP A 69 -13.45 -11.60 -3.80
CA ASP A 69 -13.35 -10.97 -2.49
C ASP A 69 -12.56 -11.88 -1.55
N LEU A 70 -11.62 -11.33 -0.79
CA LEU A 70 -10.79 -12.13 0.12
C LEU A 70 -11.61 -12.77 1.25
N CYS A 71 -12.78 -12.22 1.58
CA CYS A 71 -13.70 -12.84 2.54
C CYS A 71 -14.44 -14.06 1.96
N ASP A 72 -14.41 -14.26 0.63
CA ASP A 72 -14.91 -15.46 -0.04
C ASP A 72 -13.83 -16.55 -0.07
N ARG A 73 -13.82 -17.39 0.97
CA ARG A 73 -12.82 -18.45 1.12
C ARG A 73 -12.83 -19.42 -0.07
N GLU A 74 -14.00 -19.83 -0.55
CA GLU A 74 -14.10 -20.80 -1.65
C GLU A 74 -13.59 -20.22 -2.97
N GLY A 75 -13.93 -18.95 -3.25
CA GLY A 75 -13.43 -18.22 -4.41
C GLY A 75 -11.91 -18.05 -4.37
N LEU A 76 -11.37 -17.67 -3.22
CA LEU A 76 -9.93 -17.50 -3.05
C LEU A 76 -9.17 -18.84 -3.10
N GLU A 77 -9.72 -19.91 -2.54
CA GLU A 77 -9.11 -21.23 -2.58
C GLU A 77 -8.96 -21.77 -4.01
N LYS A 78 -9.90 -21.45 -4.92
CA LYS A 78 -9.77 -21.83 -6.34
C LYS A 78 -8.50 -21.24 -6.96
N VAL A 79 -8.15 -19.99 -6.61
CA VAL A 79 -6.92 -19.36 -7.10
C VAL A 79 -5.68 -20.14 -6.66
N PHE A 80 -5.62 -20.58 -5.39
CA PHE A 80 -4.53 -21.41 -4.90
C PHE A 80 -4.48 -22.79 -5.53
N LYS A 81 -5.62 -23.34 -6.00
CA LYS A 81 -5.67 -24.62 -6.72
C LYS A 81 -5.23 -24.50 -8.17
N GLU A 82 -5.48 -23.35 -8.79
CA GLU A 82 -5.19 -23.12 -10.21
C GLU A 82 -3.74 -22.67 -10.46
N HIS A 83 -3.09 -22.11 -9.45
CA HIS A 83 -1.75 -21.51 -9.59
C HIS A 83 -0.78 -22.03 -8.50
N GLU A 84 0.45 -22.35 -8.91
CA GLU A 84 1.56 -22.66 -7.99
C GLU A 84 2.15 -21.37 -7.40
N ILE A 85 1.55 -20.87 -6.32
CA ILE A 85 1.94 -19.62 -5.68
C ILE A 85 3.17 -19.83 -4.81
N ASP A 86 4.24 -19.04 -5.05
CA ASP A 86 5.46 -19.02 -4.25
C ASP A 86 5.38 -18.04 -3.07
N SER A 87 4.76 -16.90 -3.30
CA SER A 87 4.69 -15.81 -2.32
C SER A 87 3.46 -14.93 -2.55
N VAL A 88 3.12 -14.13 -1.55
CA VAL A 88 1.97 -13.22 -1.59
C VAL A 88 2.41 -11.80 -1.26
N ILE A 89 1.95 -10.83 -2.06
CA ILE A 89 1.97 -9.40 -1.69
C ILE A 89 0.52 -8.96 -1.48
N HIS A 90 0.23 -8.46 -0.27
CA HIS A 90 -1.13 -8.19 0.16
C HIS A 90 -1.42 -6.70 0.26
N PHE A 91 -2.07 -6.15 -0.79
CA PHE A 91 -2.54 -4.76 -0.82
C PHE A 91 -4.03 -4.61 -0.52
N ALA A 92 -4.83 -5.65 -0.76
CA ALA A 92 -6.28 -5.58 -0.61
C ALA A 92 -6.70 -5.11 0.77
N GLY A 93 -7.51 -4.07 0.82
CA GLY A 93 -8.02 -3.51 2.06
C GLY A 93 -8.62 -2.13 1.87
N LEU A 94 -9.61 -1.79 2.69
CA LEU A 94 -10.15 -0.44 2.80
C LEU A 94 -9.11 0.45 3.47
N LYS A 95 -8.89 1.68 2.95
CA LYS A 95 -7.75 2.53 3.34
C LYS A 95 -8.12 3.96 3.76
N ALA A 96 -9.38 4.35 3.72
CA ALA A 96 -9.80 5.72 3.99
C ALA A 96 -9.96 5.98 5.49
N VAL A 97 -9.05 6.76 6.09
CA VAL A 97 -9.02 7.08 7.52
C VAL A 97 -10.35 7.69 7.98
N GLY A 98 -10.84 8.72 7.29
CA GLY A 98 -12.09 9.41 7.66
C GLY A 98 -13.31 8.49 7.56
N GLU A 99 -13.44 7.70 6.49
CA GLU A 99 -14.53 6.74 6.31
C GLU A 99 -14.50 5.66 7.41
N SER A 100 -13.32 5.22 7.82
CA SER A 100 -13.18 4.19 8.84
C SER A 100 -13.84 4.56 10.17
N THR A 101 -13.85 5.85 10.52
CA THR A 101 -14.51 6.35 11.73
C THR A 101 -16.03 6.33 11.65
N GLN A 102 -16.58 6.35 10.45
CA GLN A 102 -18.03 6.34 10.20
C GLN A 102 -18.60 4.93 10.08
N ILE A 103 -17.83 4.00 9.49
CA ILE A 103 -18.24 2.61 9.25
C ILE A 103 -17.19 1.60 9.76
N PRO A 104 -16.79 1.64 11.03
CA PRO A 104 -15.65 0.88 11.55
C PRO A 104 -15.82 -0.64 11.38
N LEU A 105 -17.01 -1.19 11.59
CA LEU A 105 -17.24 -2.63 11.46
C LEU A 105 -16.93 -3.15 10.06
N ARG A 106 -17.22 -2.37 9.02
CA ARG A 106 -16.88 -2.73 7.64
C ARG A 106 -15.37 -2.82 7.44
N TYR A 107 -14.60 -1.90 8.07
CA TYR A 107 -13.14 -1.92 8.03
C TYR A 107 -12.56 -3.14 8.73
N TYR A 108 -13.03 -3.46 9.94
CA TYR A 108 -12.59 -4.65 10.65
C TYR A 108 -12.94 -5.94 9.90
N HIS A 109 -14.17 -6.05 9.41
CA HIS A 109 -14.61 -7.22 8.65
C HIS A 109 -13.78 -7.39 7.37
N ASN A 110 -13.69 -6.35 6.55
CA ASN A 110 -12.98 -6.44 5.26
C ASN A 110 -11.48 -6.69 5.44
N ASN A 111 -10.81 -5.89 6.29
CA ASN A 111 -9.35 -5.92 6.37
C ASN A 111 -8.84 -7.10 7.18
N ILE A 112 -9.48 -7.42 8.32
CA ILE A 112 -9.00 -8.49 9.19
C ILE A 112 -9.49 -9.86 8.70
N LEU A 113 -10.80 -10.03 8.45
CA LEU A 113 -11.31 -11.33 7.99
C LEU A 113 -10.69 -11.73 6.64
N GLY A 114 -10.61 -10.80 5.68
CA GLY A 114 -9.96 -11.09 4.39
C GLY A 114 -8.51 -11.54 4.55
N THR A 115 -7.75 -10.90 5.45
CA THR A 115 -6.37 -11.31 5.75
C THR A 115 -6.31 -12.66 6.45
N LEU A 116 -7.21 -12.95 7.40
CA LEU A 116 -7.25 -14.26 8.08
C LEU A 116 -7.51 -15.38 7.08
N VAL A 117 -8.51 -15.24 6.21
CA VAL A 117 -8.81 -16.22 5.15
C VAL A 117 -7.60 -16.44 4.25
N LEU A 118 -6.92 -15.38 3.86
CA LEU A 118 -5.71 -15.46 3.04
C LEU A 118 -4.58 -16.22 3.75
N LEU A 119 -4.30 -15.91 5.01
CA LEU A 119 -3.26 -16.58 5.80
C LEU A 119 -3.57 -18.06 6.06
N GLU A 120 -4.83 -18.40 6.31
CA GLU A 120 -5.27 -19.81 6.45
C GLU A 120 -5.03 -20.60 5.15
N LEU A 121 -5.35 -20.02 4.00
CA LEU A 121 -5.09 -20.66 2.70
C LEU A 121 -3.58 -20.75 2.41
N MET A 122 -2.80 -19.72 2.73
CA MET A 122 -1.34 -19.79 2.63
C MET A 122 -0.77 -20.94 3.46
N GLN A 123 -1.25 -21.12 4.69
CA GLN A 123 -0.85 -22.24 5.54
C GLN A 123 -1.26 -23.59 4.95
N GLN A 124 -2.48 -23.71 4.47
CA GLN A 124 -3.02 -24.93 3.84
C GLN A 124 -2.22 -25.33 2.58
N TYR A 125 -1.82 -24.36 1.76
CA TYR A 125 -1.07 -24.57 0.51
C TYR A 125 0.44 -24.44 0.67
N LYS A 126 0.95 -24.29 1.91
CA LYS A 126 2.38 -24.20 2.25
C LYS A 126 3.09 -23.00 1.58
N VAL A 127 2.39 -21.91 1.38
CA VAL A 127 2.96 -20.63 0.94
C VAL A 127 3.38 -19.86 2.20
N SER A 128 4.67 -19.58 2.35
CA SER A 128 5.23 -19.07 3.61
C SER A 128 5.78 -17.64 3.53
N LYS A 129 5.94 -17.10 2.32
CA LYS A 129 6.47 -15.76 2.10
C LYS A 129 5.33 -14.75 1.89
N PHE A 130 5.29 -13.73 2.73
CA PHE A 130 4.23 -12.74 2.73
C PHE A 130 4.78 -11.33 2.92
N VAL A 131 4.45 -10.45 2.00
CA VAL A 131 4.72 -9.02 2.11
C VAL A 131 3.42 -8.29 2.38
N PHE A 132 3.33 -7.64 3.52
CA PHE A 132 2.10 -6.99 4.00
C PHE A 132 2.19 -5.47 3.83
N SER A 133 1.17 -4.90 3.22
CA SER A 133 0.97 -3.46 3.15
C SER A 133 0.42 -2.92 4.47
N SER A 134 1.31 -2.57 5.38
CA SER A 134 0.95 -1.83 6.59
C SER A 134 0.98 -0.32 6.31
N SER A 135 0.89 0.50 7.33
CA SER A 135 0.76 1.95 7.20
C SER A 135 1.44 2.66 8.37
N ALA A 136 2.03 3.83 8.15
CA ALA A 136 2.51 4.71 9.20
C ALA A 136 1.40 5.14 10.19
N THR A 137 0.12 4.97 9.84
CA THR A 137 -1.00 5.23 10.76
C THR A 137 -0.99 4.32 12.00
N VAL A 138 -0.23 3.20 11.99
CA VAL A 138 -0.05 2.35 13.17
C VAL A 138 0.70 3.05 14.30
N TYR A 139 1.54 4.03 13.98
CA TYR A 139 2.24 4.83 14.98
C TYR A 139 1.30 5.80 15.71
N GLY A 140 0.21 6.23 15.07
CA GLY A 140 -0.63 7.32 15.55
C GLY A 140 0.14 8.64 15.62
N ASP A 141 -0.01 9.39 16.71
CA ASP A 141 0.75 10.63 16.91
C ASP A 141 2.11 10.35 17.55
N ALA A 142 3.15 10.22 16.73
CA ALA A 142 4.51 9.97 17.18
C ALA A 142 5.13 11.19 17.90
N THR A 143 4.58 12.41 17.74
CA THR A 143 5.07 13.61 18.44
C THR A 143 4.85 13.56 19.96
N ARG A 144 4.02 12.61 20.45
CA ARG A 144 3.85 12.34 21.89
C ARG A 144 5.11 11.75 22.55
N PHE A 145 6.08 11.30 21.76
CA PHE A 145 7.35 10.79 22.26
C PHE A 145 8.49 11.72 21.86
N PRO A 146 9.41 12.06 22.79
CA PRO A 146 10.58 12.87 22.46
C PRO A 146 11.46 12.17 21.42
N ASP A 147 12.01 12.94 20.50
CA ASP A 147 13.03 12.51 19.51
C ASP A 147 12.59 11.35 18.58
N MET A 148 11.27 11.18 18.35
CA MET A 148 10.70 10.16 17.46
C MET A 148 10.26 10.73 16.10
N ILE A 149 10.84 11.82 15.64
CA ILE A 149 10.68 12.36 14.28
C ILE A 149 12.09 12.66 13.72
N PRO A 150 12.53 12.03 12.63
CA PRO A 150 11.84 10.99 11.81
C PRO A 150 11.45 9.75 12.61
N ILE A 151 10.32 9.09 12.22
CA ILE A 151 9.76 7.98 12.98
C ILE A 151 10.55 6.69 12.69
N PRO A 152 11.24 6.12 13.69
CA PRO A 152 11.91 4.83 13.52
C PRO A 152 10.91 3.67 13.67
N GLU A 153 11.27 2.49 13.17
CA GLU A 153 10.41 1.30 13.27
C GLU A 153 10.11 0.88 14.71
N GLU A 154 11.00 1.21 15.65
CA GLU A 154 10.86 0.94 17.09
C GLU A 154 9.91 1.91 17.81
N CYS A 155 9.44 2.96 17.14
CA CYS A 155 8.49 3.90 17.72
C CYS A 155 7.25 3.16 18.25
N PRO A 156 6.84 3.41 19.51
CA PRO A 156 5.68 2.74 20.08
C PRO A 156 4.41 2.97 19.25
N LEU A 157 3.67 1.89 19.00
CA LEU A 157 2.45 1.92 18.21
C LEU A 157 1.25 2.41 19.03
N GLY A 158 0.33 3.11 18.38
CA GLY A 158 -0.87 3.65 19.01
C GLY A 158 -1.79 4.29 17.98
N PRO A 159 -2.39 3.52 17.08
CA PRO A 159 -3.25 4.05 16.03
C PRO A 159 -4.45 4.80 16.60
N THR A 160 -4.85 5.88 15.95
CA THR A 160 -5.90 6.81 16.42
C THR A 160 -7.22 6.66 15.67
N ASN A 161 -7.34 5.69 14.77
CA ASN A 161 -8.53 5.48 13.95
C ASN A 161 -8.72 3.99 13.60
N PRO A 162 -9.94 3.57 13.22
CA PRO A 162 -10.22 2.16 12.92
C PRO A 162 -9.38 1.58 11.79
N TYR A 163 -9.06 2.35 10.74
CA TYR A 163 -8.16 1.89 9.68
C TYR A 163 -6.77 1.52 10.23
N GLY A 164 -6.15 2.43 10.98
CA GLY A 164 -4.87 2.18 11.64
C GLY A 164 -4.93 0.99 12.60
N ASN A 165 -6.04 0.85 13.34
CA ASN A 165 -6.28 -0.30 14.23
C ASN A 165 -6.32 -1.62 13.44
N THR A 166 -6.94 -1.66 12.24
CA THR A 166 -6.94 -2.89 11.43
C THR A 166 -5.53 -3.27 10.98
N LYS A 167 -4.71 -2.31 10.56
CA LYS A 167 -3.31 -2.57 10.18
C LYS A 167 -2.49 -3.05 11.36
N TYR A 168 -2.62 -2.40 12.51
CA TYR A 168 -1.95 -2.83 13.75
C TYR A 168 -2.38 -4.22 14.20
N ALA A 169 -3.68 -4.53 14.16
CA ALA A 169 -4.18 -5.87 14.49
C ALA A 169 -3.58 -6.95 13.58
N ILE A 170 -3.46 -6.67 12.28
CA ILE A 170 -2.85 -7.61 11.32
C ILE A 170 -1.35 -7.78 11.61
N GLU A 171 -0.60 -6.71 11.93
CA GLU A 171 0.80 -6.84 12.36
C GLU A 171 0.94 -7.77 13.57
N LYS A 172 0.04 -7.66 14.55
CA LYS A 172 0.02 -8.57 15.72
C LYS A 172 -0.30 -10.01 15.32
N ILE A 173 -1.28 -10.22 14.45
CA ILE A 173 -1.62 -11.56 13.93
C ILE A 173 -0.41 -12.19 13.23
N LEU A 174 0.31 -11.44 12.41
CA LEU A 174 1.52 -11.92 11.73
C LEU A 174 2.62 -12.29 12.72
N ASN A 175 2.84 -11.47 13.74
CA ASN A 175 3.79 -11.75 14.80
C ASN A 175 3.41 -13.01 15.60
N ASP A 176 2.14 -13.18 15.95
CA ASP A 176 1.65 -14.35 16.68
C ASP A 176 1.77 -15.62 15.83
N LEU A 177 1.43 -15.53 14.54
CA LEU A 177 1.57 -16.63 13.59
C LEU A 177 3.05 -17.03 13.40
N TYR A 178 3.94 -16.06 13.24
CA TYR A 178 5.39 -16.29 13.20
C TYR A 178 5.89 -16.97 14.48
N ASN A 179 5.48 -16.49 15.66
CA ASN A 179 5.90 -17.05 16.93
C ASN A 179 5.38 -18.47 17.17
N SER A 180 4.24 -18.83 16.56
CA SER A 180 3.69 -20.20 16.65
C SER A 180 4.48 -21.23 15.83
N ASP A 181 5.13 -20.79 14.73
CA ASP A 181 5.98 -21.63 13.88
C ASP A 181 7.08 -20.79 13.22
N LYS A 182 8.11 -20.48 13.99
CA LYS A 182 9.23 -19.64 13.54
C LYS A 182 10.02 -20.23 12.38
N ALA A 183 9.97 -21.53 12.16
CA ALA A 183 10.72 -22.15 11.08
C ALA A 183 10.08 -21.94 9.71
N SER A 184 8.76 -21.83 9.67
CA SER A 184 8.01 -21.82 8.41
C SER A 184 7.79 -20.42 7.82
N TRP A 185 7.53 -19.39 8.63
CA TRP A 185 7.05 -18.11 8.15
C TRP A 185 8.14 -17.09 7.85
N LYS A 186 7.95 -16.36 6.75
CA LYS A 186 8.79 -15.23 6.36
C LYS A 186 7.89 -14.04 6.01
N PHE A 187 7.80 -13.08 6.92
CA PHE A 187 6.96 -11.89 6.81
C PHE A 187 7.79 -10.62 6.68
N SER A 188 7.51 -9.80 5.67
CA SER A 188 7.92 -8.40 5.59
C SER A 188 6.70 -7.51 5.76
N ILE A 189 6.69 -6.68 6.78
CA ILE A 189 5.64 -5.75 7.10
C ILE A 189 6.11 -4.36 6.67
N LEU A 190 5.46 -3.78 5.65
CA LEU A 190 5.88 -2.53 5.06
C LEU A 190 4.95 -1.40 5.51
N ARG A 191 5.44 -0.50 6.38
CA ARG A 191 4.71 0.65 6.90
C ARG A 191 4.86 1.82 5.95
N TYR A 192 3.84 2.05 5.11
CA TYR A 192 3.85 3.14 4.13
C TYR A 192 3.62 4.49 4.77
N PHE A 193 4.36 5.47 4.29
CA PHE A 193 4.01 6.87 4.45
C PHE A 193 3.04 7.28 3.33
N ASN A 194 3.14 8.42 2.71
CA ASN A 194 2.13 8.88 1.76
C ASN A 194 2.54 8.61 0.30
N PRO A 195 2.00 7.60 -0.38
CA PRO A 195 2.32 7.36 -1.78
C PRO A 195 1.71 8.45 -2.67
N ILE A 196 2.50 8.91 -3.64
CA ILE A 196 2.11 9.91 -4.63
C ILE A 196 2.64 9.56 -6.02
N GLY A 197 2.17 10.28 -7.03
CA GLY A 197 2.63 10.14 -8.40
C GLY A 197 1.93 9.06 -9.19
N ALA A 198 2.43 8.78 -10.36
CA ALA A 198 1.88 7.83 -11.31
C ALA A 198 3.00 7.21 -12.15
N HIS A 199 2.68 6.14 -12.89
CA HIS A 199 3.62 5.53 -13.82
C HIS A 199 3.97 6.51 -14.97
N PRO A 200 5.25 6.58 -15.39
CA PRO A 200 5.67 7.53 -16.42
C PRO A 200 4.95 7.37 -17.78
N SER A 201 4.39 6.20 -18.06
CA SER A 201 3.59 5.96 -19.28
C SER A 201 2.28 6.75 -19.29
N GLY A 202 1.78 7.22 -18.15
CA GLY A 202 0.45 7.82 -18.02
C GLY A 202 -0.72 6.83 -18.11
N LEU A 203 -0.46 5.52 -18.21
CA LEU A 203 -1.51 4.51 -18.35
C LEU A 203 -2.10 4.05 -17.03
N ILE A 204 -1.32 4.08 -15.94
CA ILE A 204 -1.76 3.73 -14.59
C ILE A 204 -1.39 4.84 -13.59
N GLY A 205 -2.23 5.04 -12.60
CA GLY A 205 -2.10 6.07 -11.57
C GLY A 205 -3.12 5.89 -10.46
N GLU A 206 -3.30 6.89 -9.60
CA GLU A 206 -4.32 6.89 -8.57
C GLU A 206 -5.64 7.42 -9.14
N ASP A 207 -6.61 6.53 -9.35
CA ASP A 207 -7.96 6.86 -9.87
C ASP A 207 -9.02 6.23 -8.97
N PRO A 208 -9.25 6.78 -7.77
CA PRO A 208 -10.23 6.25 -6.83
C PRO A 208 -11.65 6.46 -7.33
N LEU A 209 -12.52 5.49 -7.05
CA LEU A 209 -13.96 5.66 -7.26
C LEU A 209 -14.50 6.66 -6.23
N GLY A 210 -15.21 7.69 -6.70
CA GLY A 210 -15.80 8.72 -5.85
C GLY A 210 -14.84 9.87 -5.48
N ILE A 211 -14.98 10.37 -4.24
CA ILE A 211 -14.19 11.51 -3.75
C ILE A 211 -12.81 11.02 -3.30
N PRO A 212 -11.70 11.54 -3.88
CA PRO A 212 -10.38 11.19 -3.40
C PRO A 212 -10.15 11.57 -1.93
N ASN A 213 -9.60 10.65 -1.16
CA ASN A 213 -9.25 10.91 0.25
C ASN A 213 -7.82 11.44 0.40
N ASN A 214 -6.98 11.28 -0.63
CA ASN A 214 -5.59 11.73 -0.63
C ASN A 214 -5.43 13.07 -1.34
N LEU A 215 -4.42 13.84 -0.92
CA LEU A 215 -4.18 15.21 -1.38
C LEU A 215 -3.94 15.30 -2.90
N LEU A 216 -3.01 14.49 -3.43
CA LEU A 216 -2.60 14.60 -4.85
C LEU A 216 -3.73 14.27 -5.83
N PRO A 217 -4.47 13.14 -5.71
CA PRO A 217 -5.56 12.86 -6.62
C PRO A 217 -6.71 13.86 -6.49
N TYR A 218 -6.92 14.44 -5.29
CA TYR A 218 -7.90 15.51 -5.12
C TYR A 218 -7.48 16.77 -5.89
N MET A 219 -6.21 17.22 -5.74
CA MET A 219 -5.67 18.36 -6.50
C MET A 219 -5.73 18.13 -8.01
N ALA A 220 -5.42 16.91 -8.47
CA ALA A 220 -5.53 16.54 -9.89
C ALA A 220 -6.97 16.68 -10.40
N GLN A 221 -7.98 16.28 -9.61
CA GLN A 221 -9.39 16.46 -9.98
C GLN A 221 -9.81 17.93 -10.01
N VAL A 222 -9.26 18.77 -9.14
CA VAL A 222 -9.47 20.23 -9.21
C VAL A 222 -8.82 20.81 -10.47
N ALA A 223 -7.59 20.41 -10.77
CA ALA A 223 -6.84 20.91 -11.93
C ALA A 223 -7.54 20.61 -13.27
N VAL A 224 -8.22 19.47 -13.39
CA VAL A 224 -8.98 19.10 -14.60
C VAL A 224 -10.45 19.52 -14.56
N GLY A 225 -10.85 20.34 -13.57
CA GLY A 225 -12.20 20.88 -13.45
C GLY A 225 -13.29 19.90 -12.98
N ARG A 226 -12.91 18.71 -12.48
CA ARG A 226 -13.88 17.78 -11.88
C ARG A 226 -14.37 18.22 -10.51
N ARG A 227 -13.62 19.14 -9.83
CA ARG A 227 -13.94 19.72 -8.54
C ARG A 227 -13.68 21.22 -8.56
N GLU A 228 -14.45 21.96 -7.76
CA GLU A 228 -14.39 23.42 -7.75
C GLU A 228 -13.12 23.94 -7.07
N LYS A 229 -12.74 23.35 -5.94
CA LYS A 229 -11.62 23.81 -5.12
C LYS A 229 -11.04 22.71 -4.24
N LEU A 230 -9.81 22.92 -3.77
CA LEU A 230 -9.15 22.10 -2.77
C LEU A 230 -9.58 22.52 -1.36
N TYR A 231 -9.80 21.56 -0.47
CA TYR A 231 -9.97 21.82 0.97
C TYR A 231 -8.68 21.47 1.71
N ILE A 232 -8.13 22.44 2.45
CA ILE A 232 -6.96 22.27 3.31
C ILE A 232 -7.46 22.19 4.76
N PHE A 233 -7.16 21.07 5.43
CA PHE A 233 -7.69 20.77 6.75
C PHE A 233 -6.74 21.22 7.86
N GLY A 234 -6.99 22.39 8.43
CA GLY A 234 -6.22 23.02 9.49
C GLY A 234 -5.02 23.83 8.98
N ASP A 235 -4.86 25.02 9.53
CA ASP A 235 -3.74 25.93 9.32
C ASP A 235 -3.12 26.41 10.65
N ASP A 236 -3.48 25.72 11.74
CA ASP A 236 -3.10 26.05 13.11
C ASP A 236 -2.20 24.96 13.75
N TYR A 237 -1.57 24.10 12.94
CA TYR A 237 -0.57 23.14 13.42
C TYR A 237 0.76 23.83 13.73
N ASP A 238 1.50 23.31 14.72
CA ASP A 238 2.86 23.77 15.03
C ASP A 238 3.86 23.30 13.96
N SER A 239 3.76 23.88 12.79
CA SER A 239 4.57 23.57 11.60
C SER A 239 5.01 24.85 10.88
N ARG A 240 5.84 24.72 9.85
CA ARG A 240 6.41 25.86 9.09
C ARG A 240 5.37 26.80 8.47
N ASP A 241 4.19 26.30 8.17
CA ASP A 241 3.12 27.08 7.52
C ASP A 241 1.72 26.81 8.11
N GLY A 242 1.68 26.17 9.27
CA GLY A 242 0.44 25.86 9.97
C GLY A 242 -0.26 24.60 9.48
N THR A 243 0.19 23.97 8.39
CA THR A 243 -0.44 22.75 7.87
C THR A 243 0.32 21.46 8.28
N PRO A 244 -0.35 20.29 8.30
CA PRO A 244 0.31 19.04 8.72
C PRO A 244 1.49 18.67 7.82
N ILE A 245 2.45 17.96 8.39
CA ILE A 245 3.65 17.47 7.70
C ILE A 245 3.49 16.00 7.38
N ARG A 246 3.78 15.63 6.13
CA ARG A 246 3.74 14.23 5.67
C ARG A 246 4.99 13.91 4.85
N ASP A 247 5.43 12.67 4.95
CA ASP A 247 6.46 12.11 4.07
C ASP A 247 5.79 11.55 2.82
N TYR A 248 6.19 12.04 1.67
CA TYR A 248 5.64 11.62 0.38
C TYR A 248 6.67 10.77 -0.36
N ILE A 249 6.28 9.54 -0.70
CA ILE A 249 7.09 8.60 -1.49
C ILE A 249 6.45 8.39 -2.87
N HIS A 250 7.27 8.42 -3.93
CA HIS A 250 6.75 8.14 -5.26
C HIS A 250 6.28 6.68 -5.38
N VAL A 251 5.11 6.45 -5.99
CA VAL A 251 4.50 5.11 -6.05
C VAL A 251 5.38 4.07 -6.73
N VAL A 252 6.21 4.46 -7.70
CA VAL A 252 7.18 3.55 -8.35
C VAL A 252 8.29 3.17 -7.37
N ASP A 253 8.78 4.11 -6.54
CA ASP A 253 9.79 3.80 -5.52
C ASP A 253 9.20 2.92 -4.42
N LEU A 254 7.94 3.16 -4.05
CA LEU A 254 7.20 2.28 -3.15
C LEU A 254 7.07 0.86 -3.74
N ALA A 255 6.71 0.73 -5.01
CA ALA A 255 6.65 -0.55 -5.71
C ALA A 255 8.01 -1.27 -5.69
N LYS A 256 9.10 -0.57 -5.98
CA LYS A 256 10.46 -1.10 -5.86
C LYS A 256 10.81 -1.56 -4.45
N GLY A 257 10.29 -0.88 -3.43
CA GLY A 257 10.40 -1.30 -2.03
C GLY A 257 9.80 -2.69 -1.78
N HIS A 258 8.66 -3.01 -2.43
CA HIS A 258 8.05 -4.35 -2.36
C HIS A 258 8.93 -5.41 -3.03
N ILE A 259 9.52 -5.07 -4.18
CA ILE A 259 10.44 -5.98 -4.86
C ILE A 259 11.67 -6.25 -4.00
N ALA A 260 12.22 -5.21 -3.37
CA ALA A 260 13.35 -5.36 -2.45
C ALA A 260 13.00 -6.26 -1.24
N ALA A 261 11.81 -6.06 -0.65
CA ALA A 261 11.31 -6.89 0.43
C ALA A 261 11.15 -8.36 0.01
N LEU A 262 10.56 -8.61 -1.17
CA LEU A 262 10.37 -9.96 -1.69
C LEU A 262 11.71 -10.64 -1.97
N LYS A 263 12.67 -9.95 -2.62
CA LYS A 263 14.03 -10.45 -2.84
C LYS A 263 14.75 -10.75 -1.54
N TYR A 264 14.54 -9.92 -0.51
CA TYR A 264 15.10 -10.17 0.82
C TYR A 264 14.53 -11.45 1.43
N LEU A 265 13.20 -11.69 1.35
CA LEU A 265 12.58 -12.95 1.80
C LEU A 265 13.10 -14.16 1.01
N ASP A 266 13.32 -13.99 -0.29
CA ASP A 266 13.85 -15.05 -1.15
C ASP A 266 15.28 -15.44 -0.80
N ALA A 267 16.10 -14.45 -0.48
CA ALA A 267 17.51 -14.67 -0.10
C ALA A 267 17.70 -15.10 1.37
N TYR A 268 16.66 -14.94 2.19
CA TYR A 268 16.72 -15.23 3.62
C TYR A 268 16.77 -16.74 3.88
N ASN A 269 17.91 -17.25 4.37
CA ASN A 269 18.20 -18.68 4.52
C ASN A 269 18.57 -19.10 5.96
N GLN A 270 18.14 -18.33 6.97
CA GLN A 270 18.36 -18.69 8.37
C GLN A 270 17.47 -19.86 8.79
N LYS A 271 17.85 -20.56 9.88
CA LYS A 271 17.05 -21.69 10.43
C LYS A 271 15.66 -21.25 10.90
N GLU A 272 15.58 -20.09 11.51
CA GLU A 272 14.33 -19.44 11.82
C GLU A 272 13.92 -18.57 10.62
N GLY A 273 12.61 -18.44 10.40
CA GLY A 273 12.05 -17.53 9.43
C GLY A 273 12.23 -16.07 9.85
N LEU A 274 11.34 -15.22 9.37
CA LEU A 274 11.43 -13.77 9.60
C LEU A 274 10.05 -13.17 9.84
N CYS A 275 9.96 -12.25 10.80
CA CYS A 275 8.86 -11.30 10.88
C CYS A 275 9.46 -9.94 11.18
N ARG A 276 9.46 -9.03 10.20
CA ARG A 276 10.14 -7.75 10.34
C ARG A 276 9.37 -6.62 9.69
N GLU A 277 9.35 -5.49 10.39
CA GLU A 277 8.77 -4.23 9.98
C GLU A 277 9.83 -3.36 9.27
N TRP A 278 9.37 -2.58 8.29
CA TRP A 278 10.16 -1.62 7.54
C TRP A 278 9.34 -0.37 7.24
N ASN A 279 9.90 0.79 7.47
CA ASN A 279 9.32 2.04 7.02
C ASN A 279 9.59 2.27 5.53
N LEU A 280 8.56 2.62 4.77
CA LEU A 280 8.69 3.05 3.38
C LEU A 280 8.26 4.51 3.22
N GLY A 281 9.23 5.39 3.32
CA GLY A 281 9.13 6.83 3.15
C GLY A 281 10.37 7.38 2.47
N SER A 282 10.42 8.69 2.30
CA SER A 282 11.57 9.41 1.73
C SER A 282 12.53 9.95 2.79
N GLY A 283 12.13 9.93 4.06
CA GLY A 283 12.84 10.55 5.17
C GLY A 283 12.72 12.09 5.20
N LYS A 284 11.83 12.67 4.37
CA LYS A 284 11.63 14.11 4.27
C LYS A 284 10.15 14.47 4.36
N GLY A 285 9.82 15.23 5.41
CA GLY A 285 8.47 15.74 5.60
C GLY A 285 8.21 17.02 4.81
N SER A 286 7.10 17.07 4.08
CA SER A 286 6.58 18.26 3.42
C SER A 286 5.22 18.64 4.01
N THR A 287 4.98 19.95 4.13
CA THR A 287 3.67 20.46 4.55
C THR A 287 2.66 20.39 3.41
N VAL A 288 1.36 20.48 3.72
CA VAL A 288 0.32 20.49 2.70
C VAL A 288 0.47 21.67 1.75
N PHE A 289 0.80 22.88 2.24
CA PHE A 289 1.03 24.03 1.38
C PHE A 289 2.28 23.91 0.52
N GLU A 290 3.35 23.29 1.01
CA GLU A 290 4.54 23.00 0.18
C GLU A 290 4.18 22.13 -1.02
N VAL A 291 3.41 21.05 -0.79
CA VAL A 291 2.95 20.16 -1.86
C VAL A 291 1.99 20.89 -2.81
N TYR A 292 1.05 21.66 -2.28
CA TYR A 292 0.13 22.47 -3.08
C TYR A 292 0.90 23.42 -4.02
N ARG A 293 1.85 24.19 -3.48
CA ARG A 293 2.66 25.12 -4.29
C ARG A 293 3.49 24.39 -5.35
N ALA A 294 4.06 23.23 -5.00
CA ALA A 294 4.81 22.43 -5.95
C ALA A 294 3.92 21.90 -7.08
N PHE A 295 2.70 21.48 -6.77
CA PHE A 295 1.72 21.01 -7.75
C PHE A 295 1.28 22.16 -8.68
N CYS A 296 0.93 23.32 -8.15
CA CYS A 296 0.56 24.50 -8.94
C CYS A 296 1.69 24.93 -9.87
N LYS A 297 2.93 24.93 -9.38
CA LYS A 297 4.11 25.23 -10.18
C LYS A 297 4.32 24.22 -11.31
N ALA A 298 4.19 22.94 -11.01
CA ALA A 298 4.41 21.87 -11.99
C ALA A 298 3.31 21.79 -13.07
N SER A 299 2.05 22.02 -12.68
CA SER A 299 0.92 22.00 -13.60
C SER A 299 0.73 23.30 -14.37
N GLY A 300 1.30 24.42 -13.89
CA GLY A 300 1.02 25.76 -14.42
C GLY A 300 -0.38 26.27 -14.12
N ILE A 301 -1.09 25.63 -13.19
CA ILE A 301 -2.47 25.96 -12.81
C ILE A 301 -2.48 26.45 -11.36
N ASP A 302 -3.03 27.63 -11.12
CA ASP A 302 -3.27 28.12 -9.76
C ASP A 302 -4.60 27.54 -9.26
N LEU A 303 -4.53 26.55 -8.37
CA LEU A 303 -5.70 25.84 -7.89
C LEU A 303 -6.45 26.68 -6.84
N PRO A 304 -7.77 26.87 -6.98
CA PRO A 304 -8.55 27.47 -5.90
C PRO A 304 -8.56 26.55 -4.68
N TYR A 305 -8.41 27.14 -3.49
CA TYR A 305 -8.47 26.40 -2.23
C TYR A 305 -9.26 27.13 -1.15
N GLU A 306 -9.69 26.38 -0.15
CA GLU A 306 -10.30 26.87 1.08
C GLU A 306 -9.69 26.15 2.27
N VAL A 307 -9.32 26.92 3.30
CA VAL A 307 -8.86 26.36 4.57
C VAL A 307 -10.07 26.08 5.44
N THR A 308 -10.14 24.88 5.99
CA THR A 308 -11.20 24.41 6.90
C THR A 308 -10.61 23.97 8.23
N GLY A 309 -11.45 23.62 9.20
CA GLY A 309 -10.99 23.07 10.48
C GLY A 309 -10.23 21.75 10.32
N ARG A 310 -9.44 21.39 11.34
CA ARG A 310 -8.69 20.12 11.38
C ARG A 310 -9.60 18.92 11.17
N ARG A 311 -9.12 17.94 10.43
CA ARG A 311 -9.81 16.67 10.24
C ARG A 311 -9.58 15.76 11.45
N ALA A 312 -10.63 15.08 11.91
CA ALA A 312 -10.53 14.15 13.03
C ALA A 312 -9.52 13.01 12.73
N GLY A 313 -8.62 12.77 13.67
CA GLY A 313 -7.60 11.72 13.55
C GLY A 313 -6.34 12.14 12.79
N ASP A 314 -6.27 13.37 12.28
CA ASP A 314 -5.01 13.89 11.70
C ASP A 314 -4.01 14.22 12.81
N VAL A 315 -2.74 13.92 12.53
CA VAL A 315 -1.59 14.21 13.40
C VAL A 315 -0.69 15.27 12.78
N LEU A 316 0.11 15.95 13.61
CA LEU A 316 0.99 17.03 13.18
C LEU A 316 2.02 16.53 12.15
N ASN A 317 2.75 15.48 12.44
CA ASN A 317 3.89 15.03 11.64
C ASN A 317 3.94 13.52 11.51
N LEU A 318 3.96 13.03 10.27
CA LEU A 318 4.27 11.65 9.89
C LEU A 318 5.40 11.68 8.86
N THR A 319 6.65 11.55 9.33
CA THR A 319 7.88 11.50 8.52
C THR A 319 8.68 10.27 8.91
N ALA A 320 9.13 9.45 7.92
CA ALA A 320 9.94 8.24 8.13
C ALA A 320 11.36 8.58 8.56
#